data_ddda2a3564478b27be3536a6c73f9103
#
_entry.id   ddda2a3564478b27be3536a6c73f9103
#
_cell.length_a   1.000
_cell.length_b   1.000
_cell.length_c   1.000
_cell.angle_alpha   90.00
_cell.angle_beta   90.00
_cell.angle_gamma   90.00
#
_symmetry.space_group_name_H-M   'P 1'
#
loop_
_entity.id
_entity.type
_entity.pdbx_description
1 polymer ?
#
loop_
_entity_poly.entity_id
_entity_poly.type
_entity_poly.pdbx_seq_one_letter_code
_entity_poly.pdbx_strand_id
1 'polypeptide(L)'
;MSQIELTPAERREQRAQAHHLNPVVMVGSDGITPNVRKEIDAALNAPGLIKVRVFSDDRAARELMYQELAADLGAAPIQHIGKLLVLWRPQPEKERAVNEDRMAGPKDVKVMKYSKRGGQRPEIKTLRVLGNQRLTAGGQIKRAKPKQISVKKRAQ
;
A
#
# COMPACT_ATOMS: atom_id res chain seq x y z
N MET A 1 20.91 1.39 14.60
CA MET A 1 20.65 1.61 13.16
C MET A 1 20.76 3.10 12.90
N SER A 2 21.18 3.55 11.71
CA SER A 2 21.31 4.98 11.41
C SER A 2 19.93 5.59 11.18
N GLN A 3 19.68 6.75 11.73
CA GLN A 3 18.49 7.56 11.50
C GLN A 3 18.40 7.93 10.01
N ILE A 4 17.21 7.86 9.43
CA ILE A 4 16.98 8.25 8.04
C ILE A 4 16.86 9.76 7.97
N GLU A 5 17.72 10.38 7.16
CA GLU A 5 17.64 11.81 6.87
C GLU A 5 16.75 12.07 5.65
N LEU A 6 15.74 12.90 5.82
CA LEU A 6 14.82 13.33 4.77
C LEU A 6 15.16 14.74 4.30
N THR A 7 14.98 14.97 3.01
CA THR A 7 15.02 16.31 2.45
C THR A 7 13.87 17.17 2.99
N PRO A 8 14.01 18.49 3.01
CA PRO A 8 12.93 19.40 3.46
C PRO A 8 11.61 19.20 2.69
N ALA A 9 11.69 18.86 1.40
CA ALA A 9 10.53 18.60 0.54
C ALA A 9 9.79 17.32 0.97
N GLU A 10 10.50 16.19 1.10
CA GLU A 10 9.95 14.93 1.58
C GLU A 10 9.33 15.04 2.97
N ARG A 11 10.04 15.73 3.88
CA ARG A 11 9.51 15.99 5.24
C ARG A 11 8.21 16.78 5.21
N ARG A 12 8.08 17.77 4.30
CA ARG A 12 6.86 18.55 4.12
C ARG A 12 5.71 17.66 3.64
N GLU A 13 5.98 16.77 2.67
CA GLU A 13 5.00 15.83 2.15
C GLU A 13 4.51 14.87 3.23
N GLN A 14 5.42 14.22 3.97
CA GLN A 14 5.08 13.32 5.06
C GLN A 14 4.28 14.05 6.16
N ARG A 15 4.60 15.30 6.43
CA ARG A 15 3.87 16.12 7.39
C ARG A 15 2.43 16.41 6.95
N ALA A 16 2.22 16.68 5.66
CA ALA A 16 0.88 16.86 5.10
C ALA A 16 0.04 15.59 5.20
N GLN A 17 0.62 14.44 4.85
CA GLN A 17 -0.04 13.13 5.00
C GLN A 17 -0.36 12.80 6.46
N ALA A 18 0.57 13.10 7.38
CA ALA A 18 0.39 12.85 8.81
C ALA A 18 -0.77 13.66 9.42
N HIS A 19 -1.18 14.78 8.82
CA HIS A 19 -2.24 15.62 9.39
C HIS A 19 -3.56 14.86 9.63
N HIS A 20 -3.92 13.99 8.70
CA HIS A 20 -5.17 13.22 8.74
C HIS A 20 -5.08 11.90 9.52
N LEU A 21 -3.89 11.51 9.98
CA LEU A 21 -3.72 10.26 10.71
C LEU A 21 -4.14 10.41 12.17
N ASN A 22 -4.76 9.36 12.70
CA ASN A 22 -4.98 9.19 14.13
C ASN A 22 -3.76 8.55 14.81
N PRO A 23 -3.50 8.83 16.10
CA PRO A 23 -2.46 8.11 16.84
C PRO A 23 -2.76 6.61 16.89
N VAL A 24 -1.78 5.79 16.51
CA VAL A 24 -1.90 4.31 16.46
C VAL A 24 -1.35 3.67 17.72
N VAL A 25 -0.33 4.28 18.33
CA VAL A 25 0.31 3.79 19.56
C VAL A 25 0.26 4.87 20.63
N MET A 26 0.07 4.44 21.88
CA MET A 26 0.05 5.32 23.04
C MET A 26 1.17 4.93 24.01
N VAL A 27 2.00 5.89 24.38
CA VAL A 27 3.08 5.73 25.34
C VAL A 27 2.62 6.31 26.69
N GLY A 28 2.51 5.46 27.70
CA GLY A 28 2.09 5.84 29.05
C GLY A 28 3.20 6.54 29.86
N SER A 29 2.97 6.65 31.17
CA SER A 29 3.92 7.21 32.14
C SER A 29 5.24 6.42 32.23
N ASP A 30 5.18 5.13 31.96
CA ASP A 30 6.33 4.22 32.06
C ASP A 30 7.34 4.39 30.91
N GLY A 31 7.02 5.29 29.95
CA GLY A 31 7.88 5.65 28.81
C GLY A 31 7.97 4.53 27.76
N ILE A 32 9.14 4.45 27.11
CA ILE A 32 9.38 3.51 26.02
C ILE A 32 9.75 2.13 26.60
N THR A 33 8.74 1.29 26.85
CA THR A 33 8.95 -0.10 27.22
C THR A 33 9.31 -0.96 26.01
N PRO A 34 9.92 -2.16 26.19
CA PRO A 34 10.20 -3.08 25.08
C PRO A 34 8.96 -3.49 24.28
N ASN A 35 7.79 -3.57 24.93
CA ASN A 35 6.53 -3.89 24.28
C ASN A 35 6.02 -2.73 23.41
N VAL A 36 6.06 -1.51 23.93
CA VAL A 36 5.73 -0.29 23.18
C VAL A 36 6.65 -0.15 21.97
N ARG A 37 7.94 -0.43 22.11
CA ARG A 37 8.91 -0.40 21.00
C ARG A 37 8.54 -1.39 19.90
N LYS A 38 8.18 -2.63 20.25
CA LYS A 38 7.71 -3.66 19.30
C LYS A 38 6.41 -3.24 18.61
N GLU A 39 5.49 -2.62 19.33
CA GLU A 39 4.22 -2.14 18.79
C GLU A 39 4.44 -1.01 17.78
N ILE A 40 5.32 -0.05 18.09
CA ILE A 40 5.70 1.02 17.17
C ILE A 40 6.39 0.45 15.92
N ASP A 41 7.30 -0.52 16.07
CA ASP A 41 7.96 -1.18 14.95
C ASP A 41 6.96 -1.91 14.04
N ALA A 42 6.05 -2.68 14.63
CA ALA A 42 4.98 -3.35 13.89
C ALA A 42 4.07 -2.35 13.17
N ALA A 43 3.72 -1.24 13.81
CA ALA A 43 2.92 -0.18 13.20
C ALA A 43 3.65 0.52 12.04
N LEU A 44 4.97 0.73 12.13
CA LEU A 44 5.78 1.30 11.05
C LEU A 44 5.86 0.37 9.83
N ASN A 45 5.79 -0.96 10.04
CA ASN A 45 5.86 -1.93 8.95
C ASN A 45 4.62 -1.97 8.04
N ALA A 46 3.47 -1.44 8.49
CA ALA A 46 2.23 -1.45 7.71
C ALA A 46 2.04 -0.17 6.86
N PRO A 47 1.79 1.03 7.44
CA PRO A 47 1.61 2.26 6.65
C PRO A 47 2.91 3.03 6.38
N GLY A 48 4.01 2.75 7.07
CA GLY A 48 5.26 3.48 6.96
C GLY A 48 5.27 4.86 7.63
N LEU A 49 4.13 5.52 7.81
CA LEU A 49 3.95 6.80 8.48
C LEU A 49 2.97 6.63 9.63
N ILE A 50 3.39 6.96 10.85
CA ILE A 50 2.57 6.78 12.06
C ILE A 50 2.59 8.02 12.96
N LYS A 51 1.52 8.18 13.74
CA LYS A 51 1.45 9.06 14.90
C LYS A 51 1.49 8.25 16.19
N VAL A 52 2.31 8.67 17.12
CA VAL A 52 2.43 8.12 18.47
C VAL A 52 2.03 9.20 19.47
N ARG A 53 1.17 8.87 20.42
CA ARG A 53 0.77 9.78 21.50
C ARG A 53 1.56 9.46 22.76
N VAL A 54 2.23 10.46 23.33
CA VAL A 54 3.00 10.31 24.58
C VAL A 54 2.30 11.06 25.69
N PHE A 55 2.06 10.39 26.81
CA PHE A 55 1.35 10.97 27.96
C PHE A 55 2.29 11.69 28.97
N SER A 56 3.58 11.82 28.66
CA SER A 56 4.50 12.61 29.48
C SER A 56 4.20 14.10 29.34
N ASP A 57 4.22 14.83 30.45
CA ASP A 57 4.03 16.29 30.46
C ASP A 57 5.34 17.04 30.20
N ASP A 58 6.48 16.43 30.49
CA ASP A 58 7.78 17.00 30.22
C ASP A 58 8.11 17.00 28.71
N ARG A 59 8.35 18.21 28.17
CA ARG A 59 8.69 18.39 26.75
C ARG A 59 10.08 17.85 26.42
N ALA A 60 11.04 18.02 27.32
CA ALA A 60 12.41 17.56 27.08
C ALA A 60 12.46 16.04 27.05
N ALA A 61 11.75 15.38 27.98
CA ALA A 61 11.62 13.92 27.98
C ALA A 61 10.97 13.40 26.68
N ARG A 62 9.93 14.07 26.19
CA ARG A 62 9.31 13.66 24.90
C ARG A 62 10.25 13.83 23.70
N GLU A 63 11.06 14.86 23.68
CA GLU A 63 12.05 15.08 22.61
C GLU A 63 13.14 13.99 22.65
N LEU A 64 13.64 13.63 23.82
CA LEU A 64 14.60 12.54 23.98
C LEU A 64 14.00 11.20 23.51
N MET A 65 12.78 10.87 23.94
CA MET A 65 12.06 9.68 23.50
C MET A 65 11.88 9.65 21.97
N TYR A 66 11.63 10.82 21.38
CA TYR A 66 11.44 10.94 19.93
C TYR A 66 12.72 10.61 19.16
N GLN A 67 13.85 11.16 19.61
CA GLN A 67 15.16 10.88 19.00
C GLN A 67 15.59 9.42 19.21
N GLU A 68 15.37 8.90 20.41
CA GLU A 68 15.65 7.49 20.74
C GLU A 68 14.86 6.53 19.84
N LEU A 69 13.54 6.74 19.71
CA LEU A 69 12.70 5.91 18.85
C LEU A 69 13.12 5.98 17.37
N ALA A 70 13.47 7.18 16.88
CA ALA A 70 13.92 7.36 15.51
C ALA A 70 15.23 6.61 15.24
N ALA A 71 16.19 6.67 16.16
CA ALA A 71 17.48 6.00 16.05
C ALA A 71 17.34 4.48 16.15
N ASP A 72 16.58 3.99 17.14
CA ASP A 72 16.41 2.54 17.40
C ASP A 72 15.67 1.82 16.29
N LEU A 73 14.61 2.43 15.76
CA LEU A 73 13.75 1.84 14.75
C LEU A 73 14.19 2.16 13.31
N GLY A 74 15.28 2.91 13.14
CA GLY A 74 15.73 3.37 11.83
C GLY A 74 14.63 4.15 11.10
N ALA A 75 13.93 5.02 11.80
CA ALA A 75 12.86 5.85 11.28
C ALA A 75 13.29 7.32 11.17
N ALA A 76 12.66 8.06 10.27
CA ALA A 76 12.85 9.49 10.16
C ALA A 76 11.89 10.24 11.10
N PRO A 77 12.37 11.14 11.93
CA PRO A 77 11.52 12.03 12.72
C PRO A 77 10.93 13.12 11.80
N ILE A 78 9.60 13.13 11.70
CA ILE A 78 8.89 14.08 10.81
C ILE A 78 8.49 15.34 11.57
N GLN A 79 7.78 15.17 12.69
CA GLN A 79 7.28 16.29 13.49
C GLN A 79 6.96 15.88 14.93
N HIS A 80 7.24 16.80 15.86
CA HIS A 80 6.82 16.73 17.25
C HIS A 80 5.81 17.86 17.51
N ILE A 81 4.56 17.54 17.85
CA ILE A 81 3.49 18.51 18.10
C ILE A 81 2.87 18.21 19.47
N GLY A 82 3.23 18.97 20.47
CA GLY A 82 2.72 18.77 21.84
C GLY A 82 3.02 17.37 22.35
N LYS A 83 1.97 16.55 22.54
CA LYS A 83 2.07 15.15 22.99
C LYS A 83 2.07 14.13 21.83
N LEU A 84 2.19 14.59 20.58
CA LEU A 84 2.17 13.75 19.39
C LEU A 84 3.54 13.72 18.71
N LEU A 85 4.04 12.52 18.44
CA LEU A 85 5.26 12.25 17.69
C LEU A 85 4.89 11.64 16.36
N VAL A 86 5.48 12.14 15.26
CA VAL A 86 5.26 11.61 13.91
C VAL A 86 6.56 10.99 13.41
N LEU A 87 6.52 9.70 13.12
CA LEU A 87 7.64 8.90 12.63
C LEU A 87 7.33 8.33 11.26
N TRP A 88 8.34 8.24 10.41
CA TRP A 88 8.22 7.66 9.09
C TRP A 88 9.37 6.70 8.81
N ARG A 89 9.08 5.60 8.12
CA ARG A 89 10.06 4.65 7.61
C ARG A 89 9.68 4.20 6.21
N PRO A 90 10.63 4.19 5.23
CA PRO A 90 10.34 3.67 3.90
C PRO A 90 9.98 2.21 4.00
N GLN A 91 8.91 1.83 3.31
CA GLN A 91 8.56 0.42 3.20
C GLN A 91 9.36 -0.21 2.06
N PRO A 92 9.89 -1.44 2.24
CA PRO A 92 10.39 -2.18 1.10
C PRO A 92 9.23 -2.35 0.12
N GLU A 93 9.44 -1.94 -1.12
CA GLU A 93 8.50 -2.22 -2.20
C GLU A 93 8.22 -3.73 -2.20
N LYS A 94 6.98 -4.08 -1.90
CA LYS A 94 6.53 -5.45 -2.10
C LYS A 94 6.53 -5.69 -3.60
N GLU A 95 7.61 -6.26 -4.12
CA GLU A 95 7.61 -6.80 -5.47
C GLU A 95 6.42 -7.74 -5.56
N ARG A 96 5.37 -7.29 -6.24
CA ARG A 96 4.28 -8.18 -6.63
C ARG A 96 4.90 -9.17 -7.58
N ALA A 97 5.21 -10.37 -7.08
CA ALA A 97 5.56 -11.49 -7.92
C ALA A 97 4.42 -11.65 -8.94
N VAL A 98 4.61 -11.07 -10.10
CA VAL A 98 3.71 -11.28 -11.24
C VAL A 98 3.97 -12.71 -11.67
N ASN A 99 3.16 -13.65 -11.15
CA ASN A 99 3.13 -15.00 -11.67
C ASN A 99 2.67 -14.90 -13.13
N GLU A 100 3.60 -14.79 -14.05
CA GLU A 100 3.34 -14.72 -15.50
C GLU A 100 2.57 -15.95 -16.00
N ASP A 101 2.68 -17.07 -15.29
CA ASP A 101 1.99 -18.33 -15.59
C ASP A 101 0.56 -18.42 -15.01
N ARG A 102 0.16 -17.48 -14.17
CA ARG A 102 -1.18 -17.47 -13.59
C ARG A 102 -2.19 -16.96 -14.60
N MET A 103 -2.85 -17.90 -15.29
CA MET A 103 -4.00 -17.57 -16.12
C MET A 103 -5.09 -16.91 -15.26
N ALA A 104 -5.66 -15.81 -15.77
CA ALA A 104 -6.80 -15.18 -15.13
C ALA A 104 -7.91 -16.21 -14.92
N GLY A 105 -8.49 -16.25 -13.71
CA GLY A 105 -9.60 -17.16 -13.41
C GLY A 105 -10.83 -16.90 -14.29
N PRO A 106 -11.81 -17.80 -14.27
CA PRO A 106 -13.05 -17.60 -15.00
C PRO A 106 -13.78 -16.35 -14.52
N LYS A 107 -14.30 -15.56 -15.45
CA LYS A 107 -15.06 -14.34 -15.19
C LYS A 107 -16.33 -14.29 -16.01
N ASP A 108 -17.38 -13.72 -15.42
CA ASP A 108 -18.65 -13.50 -16.12
C ASP A 108 -18.66 -12.11 -16.75
N VAL A 109 -18.87 -12.06 -18.08
CA VAL A 109 -18.89 -10.82 -18.86
C VAL A 109 -20.29 -10.61 -19.44
N LYS A 110 -20.88 -9.45 -19.20
CA LYS A 110 -22.16 -9.05 -19.79
C LYS A 110 -21.94 -8.51 -21.19
N VAL A 111 -22.56 -9.12 -22.19
CA VAL A 111 -22.49 -8.69 -23.60
C VAL A 111 -23.88 -8.23 -24.06
N MET A 112 -23.93 -7.02 -24.64
CA MET A 112 -25.14 -6.52 -25.28
C MET A 112 -25.19 -6.98 -26.73
N LYS A 113 -26.29 -7.67 -27.09
CA LYS A 113 -26.58 -8.02 -28.48
C LYS A 113 -27.68 -7.13 -29.02
N TYR A 114 -27.39 -6.43 -30.10
CA TYR A 114 -28.35 -5.60 -30.81
C TYR A 114 -29.07 -6.44 -31.88
N SER A 115 -30.39 -6.26 -32.02
CA SER A 115 -31.17 -6.87 -33.08
C SER A 115 -30.76 -6.27 -34.44
N LYS A 116 -30.55 -7.15 -35.45
CA LYS A 116 -30.23 -6.70 -36.81
C LYS A 116 -31.39 -5.96 -37.50
N ARG A 117 -32.63 -6.13 -37.02
CA ARG A 117 -33.85 -5.56 -37.63
C ARG A 117 -34.30 -4.21 -37.07
N GLY A 118 -33.53 -3.60 -36.17
CA GLY A 118 -33.90 -2.31 -35.57
C GLY A 118 -35.20 -2.35 -34.73
N GLY A 119 -35.26 -1.56 -33.68
CA GLY A 119 -36.48 -1.38 -32.90
C GLY A 119 -36.68 -2.27 -31.67
N GLN A 120 -35.90 -3.30 -31.46
CA GLN A 120 -35.92 -4.10 -30.22
C GLN A 120 -34.85 -3.64 -29.24
N ARG A 121 -35.19 -3.68 -27.94
CA ARG A 121 -34.21 -3.42 -26.87
C ARG A 121 -33.03 -4.41 -26.97
N PRO A 122 -31.79 -3.95 -26.76
CA PRO A 122 -30.63 -4.83 -26.75
C PRO A 122 -30.78 -5.91 -25.67
N GLU A 123 -30.53 -7.16 -26.03
CA GLU A 123 -30.54 -8.30 -25.10
C GLU A 123 -29.18 -8.39 -24.40
N ILE A 124 -29.21 -8.42 -23.06
CA ILE A 124 -28.00 -8.60 -22.25
C ILE A 124 -27.81 -10.09 -21.99
N LYS A 125 -26.73 -10.67 -22.51
CA LYS A 125 -26.32 -12.04 -22.22
C LYS A 125 -25.08 -12.07 -21.33
N THR A 126 -25.14 -12.82 -20.25
CA THR A 126 -23.97 -13.09 -19.41
C THR A 126 -23.24 -14.29 -19.96
N LEU A 127 -21.97 -14.15 -20.29
CA LEU A 127 -21.10 -15.21 -20.80
C LEU A 127 -19.97 -15.47 -19.83
N ARG A 128 -19.77 -16.72 -19.43
CA ARG A 128 -18.64 -17.14 -18.61
C ARG A 128 -17.43 -17.35 -19.49
N VAL A 129 -16.38 -16.52 -19.28
CA VAL A 129 -15.13 -16.54 -20.03
C VAL A 129 -14.06 -17.20 -19.16
N LEU A 130 -13.48 -18.30 -19.60
CA LEU A 130 -12.38 -18.98 -18.90
C LEU A 130 -11.06 -18.22 -19.10
N GLY A 131 -10.08 -18.45 -18.20
CA GLY A 131 -8.80 -17.74 -18.21
C GLY A 131 -8.00 -17.90 -19.52
N ASN A 132 -8.20 -19.00 -20.25
CA ASN A 132 -7.59 -19.29 -21.56
C ASN A 132 -8.43 -18.80 -22.74
N GLN A 133 -9.48 -18.03 -22.49
CA GLN A 133 -10.43 -17.55 -23.50
C GLN A 133 -10.45 -16.02 -23.54
N ARG A 134 -10.82 -15.47 -24.68
CA ARG A 134 -11.07 -14.03 -24.87
C ARG A 134 -12.42 -13.82 -25.54
N LEU A 135 -13.02 -12.69 -25.28
CA LEU A 135 -14.23 -12.23 -25.95
C LEU A 135 -13.87 -11.40 -27.19
N THR A 136 -14.53 -11.67 -28.31
CA THR A 136 -14.44 -10.81 -29.52
C THR A 136 -15.40 -9.64 -29.38
N ALA A 137 -15.21 -8.58 -30.19
CA ALA A 137 -16.11 -7.42 -30.24
C ALA A 137 -17.57 -7.83 -30.53
N GLY A 138 -17.80 -8.91 -31.28
CA GLY A 138 -19.14 -9.47 -31.55
C GLY A 138 -19.69 -10.39 -30.44
N GLY A 139 -19.06 -10.48 -29.28
CA GLY A 139 -19.53 -11.28 -28.16
C GLY A 139 -19.31 -12.78 -28.31
N GLN A 140 -18.41 -13.23 -29.17
CA GLN A 140 -18.06 -14.65 -29.32
C GLN A 140 -16.84 -15.01 -28.47
N ILE A 141 -16.89 -16.15 -27.80
CA ILE A 141 -15.76 -16.66 -27.02
C ILE A 141 -14.77 -17.36 -27.98
N LYS A 142 -13.51 -16.91 -27.93
CA LYS A 142 -12.39 -17.55 -28.66
C LYS A 142 -11.26 -17.90 -27.69
N ARG A 143 -10.49 -18.94 -28.01
CA ARG A 143 -9.29 -19.29 -27.26
C ARG A 143 -8.29 -18.13 -27.31
N ALA A 144 -7.71 -17.77 -26.19
CA ALA A 144 -6.67 -16.75 -26.13
C ALA A 144 -5.44 -17.20 -26.95
N LYS A 145 -4.85 -16.27 -27.69
CA LYS A 145 -3.58 -16.56 -28.37
C LYS A 145 -2.48 -16.68 -27.30
N PRO A 146 -1.54 -17.63 -27.41
CA PRO A 146 -0.39 -17.69 -26.53
C PRO A 146 0.40 -16.39 -26.63
N LYS A 147 0.88 -15.86 -25.49
CA LYS A 147 1.72 -14.67 -25.46
C LYS A 147 3.05 -15.00 -26.13
N GLN A 148 3.36 -14.36 -27.23
CA GLN A 148 4.66 -14.50 -27.88
C GLN A 148 5.72 -13.80 -27.02
N ILE A 149 6.67 -14.57 -26.51
CA ILE A 149 7.84 -14.04 -25.79
C ILE A 149 8.92 -13.78 -26.83
N SER A 150 9.48 -12.58 -26.88
CA SER A 150 10.57 -12.25 -27.83
C SER A 150 11.78 -13.10 -27.52
N VAL A 151 12.51 -13.52 -28.56
CA VAL A 151 13.69 -14.39 -28.46
C VAL A 151 14.75 -13.83 -27.49
N LYS A 152 14.86 -12.49 -27.38
CA LYS A 152 15.76 -11.80 -26.44
C LYS A 152 15.44 -12.04 -24.96
N LYS A 153 14.17 -12.35 -24.61
CA LYS A 153 13.76 -12.65 -23.21
C LYS A 153 13.92 -14.12 -22.82
N ARG A 154 14.24 -15.00 -23.77
CA ARG A 154 14.51 -16.43 -23.50
C ARG A 154 15.93 -16.75 -23.09
N ALA A 155 16.85 -15.77 -23.19
CA ALA A 155 18.29 -15.95 -22.95
C ALA A 155 18.80 -15.31 -21.64
N GLN A 156 17.91 -15.05 -20.67
CA GLN A 156 18.25 -14.66 -19.29
C GLN A 156 17.71 -15.67 -18.29
#